data_9fd84098cc4d4a7e7a17ee409b89d5c4
#
_entry.id   9fd84098cc4d4a7e7a17ee409b89d5c4
#
_cell.length_a   1.000
_cell.length_b   1.000
_cell.length_c   1.000
_cell.angle_alpha   90.00
_cell.angle_beta   90.00
_cell.angle_gamma   90.00
#
_symmetry.space_group_name_H-M   'P 1'
#
loop_
_entity.id
_entity.type
_entity.pdbx_description
1 polymer ?
#
loop_
_entity_poly.entity_id
_entity_poly.type
_entity_poly.pdbx_seq_one_letter_code
_entity_poly.pdbx_strand_id
1 'polypeptide(L)'
;MGSIQPPYDVIIIGAGLSGICSLHHIRDRFPSWTVKVIEAGEDVGGTWYFNRYPGARFDSESISYQFSWDKDLLDEWHWKEAFAPQPETLKYINRVVEKHHLRDGIQFNTKIKSVHWQHQDRTWRFVDERGGQYESRFFISCLGVLSSPTLPKIPGIGNFKGQIFHTSRWPKDLSSRDFTGKKVGVIGTGATGIQTITEVSKWSIESLHVFQRTANWACPLRNSQISATKMEDIKSNYDKTFQQCAESFSCFLHTADPRKSSQVSQKERLALWEKVYSEPGFGKWLGVFSDTYTNREANNLYSEFMAEKIRARVKDSEVADSLIPKDHGFGLRRVPLESGYFEAYNNPNVHLVNLRETPFEKATDSEVVTSDGKKYELDIIICATGFNAITGAFSDVEWHGKDDRPLISDQECAIWQNHKARTFLGITTEAMPNMFMVLGPHQPFGNIPRSIEHAVDVVMELLQFCKDNGYTYVEPTIEAIDDWTKHVVACSEGALGNEVDSWLTGVNTNVDGKKERTVARYTGNAVEYRRRCKETRLAGWKGLNIS
;
A
#
# COMPACT_ATOMS: atom_id res chain seq x y z
N MET A 1 38.85 -0.93 -2.08
CA MET A 1 38.24 -0.15 -0.97
C MET A 1 37.65 1.10 -1.59
N GLY A 2 36.32 1.19 -1.68
CA GLY A 2 35.64 2.40 -2.17
C GLY A 2 35.88 3.55 -1.19
N SER A 3 36.08 4.77 -1.68
CA SER A 3 36.19 5.96 -0.84
C SER A 3 34.86 6.17 -0.10
N ILE A 4 34.88 6.22 1.22
CA ILE A 4 33.73 6.63 2.02
C ILE A 4 33.45 8.09 1.68
N GLN A 5 32.26 8.41 1.19
CA GLN A 5 31.87 9.81 0.99
C GLN A 5 31.69 10.47 2.36
N PRO A 6 31.92 11.78 2.49
CA PRO A 6 31.67 12.47 3.75
C PRO A 6 30.22 12.28 4.19
N PRO A 7 29.96 12.17 5.50
CA PRO A 7 28.63 11.85 6.00
C PRO A 7 27.61 12.91 5.59
N TYR A 8 26.45 12.43 5.11
CA TYR A 8 25.26 13.26 4.90
C TYR A 8 24.60 13.58 6.25
N ASP A 9 23.93 14.70 6.34
CA ASP A 9 23.05 14.95 7.49
C ASP A 9 21.87 13.96 7.48
N VAL A 10 21.29 13.71 6.29
CA VAL A 10 20.15 12.78 6.12
C VAL A 10 20.33 11.92 4.87
N ILE A 11 20.15 10.62 5.02
CA ILE A 11 19.87 9.71 3.88
C ILE A 11 18.42 9.28 3.94
N ILE A 12 17.75 9.30 2.76
CA ILE A 12 16.39 8.80 2.56
C ILE A 12 16.46 7.58 1.64
N ILE A 13 15.83 6.47 2.00
CA ILE A 13 15.75 5.30 1.12
C ILE A 13 14.37 5.21 0.48
N GLY A 14 14.34 5.28 -0.85
CA GLY A 14 13.15 5.26 -1.70
C GLY A 14 12.73 6.63 -2.21
N ALA A 15 12.48 6.74 -3.53
CA ALA A 15 12.00 7.94 -4.22
C ALA A 15 10.53 7.83 -4.67
N GLY A 16 9.69 7.14 -3.88
CA GLY A 16 8.24 7.20 -3.97
C GLY A 16 7.69 8.51 -3.38
N LEU A 17 6.36 8.61 -3.26
CA LEU A 17 5.72 9.79 -2.66
C LEU A 17 6.32 10.17 -1.29
N SER A 18 6.61 9.17 -0.44
CA SER A 18 7.21 9.40 0.89
C SER A 18 8.59 10.06 0.80
N GLY A 19 9.47 9.54 -0.06
CA GLY A 19 10.82 10.07 -0.19
C GLY A 19 10.88 11.44 -0.86
N ILE A 20 10.02 11.67 -1.86
CA ILE A 20 9.87 12.97 -2.54
C ILE A 20 9.38 14.02 -1.55
N CYS A 21 8.36 13.72 -0.76
CA CYS A 21 7.84 14.60 0.29
C CYS A 21 8.93 14.91 1.33
N SER A 22 9.63 13.88 1.82
CA SER A 22 10.71 14.04 2.79
C SER A 22 11.86 14.90 2.25
N LEU A 23 12.30 14.66 1.01
CA LEU A 23 13.38 15.43 0.38
C LEU A 23 13.02 16.91 0.24
N HIS A 24 11.79 17.20 -0.23
CA HIS A 24 11.30 18.55 -0.36
C HIS A 24 11.33 19.28 0.99
N HIS A 25 10.72 18.71 2.02
CA HIS A 25 10.63 19.35 3.33
C HIS A 25 11.98 19.47 4.04
N ILE A 26 12.93 18.55 3.83
CA ILE A 26 14.29 18.71 4.37
C ILE A 26 14.99 19.89 3.70
N ARG A 27 14.94 20.00 2.38
CA ARG A 27 15.58 21.09 1.65
C ARG A 27 14.99 22.47 1.99
N ASP A 28 13.69 22.52 2.21
CA ASP A 28 12.99 23.73 2.61
C ASP A 28 13.33 24.15 4.05
N ARG A 29 13.20 23.24 5.01
CA ARG A 29 13.38 23.54 6.45
C ARG A 29 14.84 23.58 6.90
N PHE A 30 15.73 22.83 6.23
CA PHE A 30 17.14 22.67 6.59
C PHE A 30 18.06 22.94 5.39
N PRO A 31 18.06 24.16 4.82
CA PRO A 31 18.80 24.46 3.58
C PRO A 31 20.32 24.29 3.66
N SER A 32 20.88 24.25 4.89
CA SER A 32 22.29 23.99 5.13
C SER A 32 22.64 22.50 5.28
N TRP A 33 21.65 21.61 5.34
CA TRP A 33 21.88 20.18 5.50
C TRP A 33 22.13 19.51 4.17
N THR A 34 23.05 18.56 4.19
CA THR A 34 23.32 17.65 3.08
C THR A 34 22.33 16.49 3.12
N VAL A 35 21.55 16.31 2.05
CA VAL A 35 20.56 15.25 1.94
C VAL A 35 20.75 14.45 0.66
N LYS A 36 20.60 13.12 0.76
CA LYS A 36 20.65 12.19 -0.37
C LYS A 36 19.48 11.23 -0.32
N VAL A 37 18.80 11.06 -1.45
CA VAL A 37 17.83 9.98 -1.64
C VAL A 37 18.49 8.86 -2.43
N ILE A 38 18.32 7.61 -2.00
CA ILE A 38 18.82 6.41 -2.70
C ILE A 38 17.60 5.61 -3.17
N GLU A 39 17.50 5.40 -4.49
CA GLU A 39 16.37 4.73 -5.13
C GLU A 39 16.85 3.50 -5.92
N ALA A 40 16.20 2.37 -5.69
CA ALA A 40 16.49 1.12 -6.38
C ALA A 40 16.06 1.14 -7.86
N GLY A 41 15.01 1.88 -8.18
CA GLY A 41 14.48 2.03 -9.54
C GLY A 41 15.29 3.01 -10.39
N GLU A 42 14.95 3.06 -11.68
CA GLU A 42 15.57 3.97 -12.65
C GLU A 42 14.97 5.38 -12.59
N ASP A 43 13.81 5.53 -11.93
CA ASP A 43 13.09 6.80 -11.87
C ASP A 43 12.26 6.92 -10.58
N VAL A 44 11.74 8.13 -10.36
CA VAL A 44 10.84 8.47 -9.25
C VAL A 44 9.48 7.82 -9.38
N GLY A 45 8.74 7.76 -8.28
CA GLY A 45 7.33 7.34 -8.27
C GLY A 45 7.02 6.12 -7.43
N GLY A 46 8.04 5.30 -7.06
CA GLY A 46 7.85 4.14 -6.21
C GLY A 46 6.72 3.22 -6.71
N THR A 47 5.63 3.09 -5.95
CA THR A 47 4.45 2.30 -6.36
C THR A 47 3.97 2.64 -7.77
N TRP A 48 3.95 3.90 -8.16
CA TRP A 48 3.47 4.36 -9.46
C TRP A 48 4.50 4.21 -10.58
N TYR A 49 5.75 4.06 -10.26
CA TYR A 49 6.79 3.68 -11.20
C TYR A 49 6.77 2.18 -11.48
N PHE A 50 6.67 1.34 -10.43
CA PHE A 50 6.75 -0.10 -10.57
C PHE A 50 5.44 -0.75 -11.04
N ASN A 51 4.27 -0.29 -10.59
CA ASN A 51 2.96 -0.87 -10.91
C ASN A 51 2.34 -0.24 -12.15
N ARG A 52 2.91 -0.55 -13.32
CA ARG A 52 2.49 -0.06 -14.64
C ARG A 52 1.62 -1.05 -15.41
N TYR A 53 1.08 -2.05 -14.72
CA TYR A 53 0.20 -3.04 -15.33
C TYR A 53 -1.08 -2.38 -15.88
N PRO A 54 -1.73 -2.98 -16.89
CA PRO A 54 -2.97 -2.47 -17.48
C PRO A 54 -4.08 -2.29 -16.44
N GLY A 55 -4.73 -1.13 -16.47
CA GLY A 55 -5.80 -0.80 -15.52
C GLY A 55 -5.33 -0.29 -14.16
N ALA A 56 -4.02 -0.21 -13.90
CA ALA A 56 -3.49 0.31 -12.65
C ALA A 56 -4.02 1.72 -12.36
N ARG A 57 -4.66 1.88 -11.20
CA ARG A 57 -5.20 3.16 -10.70
C ARG A 57 -5.38 3.13 -9.20
N PHE A 58 -5.50 4.29 -8.59
CA PHE A 58 -5.94 4.39 -7.20
C PHE A 58 -7.48 4.42 -7.13
N ASP A 59 -8.02 4.07 -5.97
CA ASP A 59 -9.46 3.97 -5.71
C ASP A 59 -10.01 5.11 -4.84
N SER A 60 -9.13 6.01 -4.36
CA SER A 60 -9.52 7.28 -3.74
C SER A 60 -9.69 8.36 -4.80
N GLU A 61 -10.36 9.45 -4.45
CA GLU A 61 -10.56 10.56 -5.35
C GLU A 61 -9.24 11.25 -5.68
N SER A 62 -8.99 11.56 -6.97
CA SER A 62 -7.78 12.23 -7.47
C SER A 62 -7.48 13.50 -6.72
N ILE A 63 -8.51 14.29 -6.41
CA ILE A 63 -8.41 15.58 -5.73
C ILE A 63 -7.86 15.48 -4.30
N SER A 64 -7.94 14.32 -3.68
CA SER A 64 -7.37 14.06 -2.34
C SER A 64 -6.05 13.28 -2.41
N TYR A 65 -5.71 12.69 -3.57
CA TYR A 65 -4.52 11.86 -3.77
C TYR A 65 -3.34 12.66 -4.35
N GLN A 66 -3.07 13.83 -3.78
CA GLN A 66 -1.99 14.74 -4.18
C GLN A 66 -1.44 15.47 -2.95
N PHE A 67 -0.31 16.15 -3.09
CA PHE A 67 0.25 16.93 -1.99
C PHE A 67 -0.58 18.22 -1.75
N SER A 68 -0.80 18.55 -0.46
CA SER A 68 -1.55 19.74 -0.06
C SER A 68 -0.68 20.96 0.21
N TRP A 69 0.62 20.77 0.37
CA TRP A 69 1.57 21.82 0.72
C TRP A 69 1.96 22.73 -0.46
N ASP A 70 1.85 22.26 -1.70
CA ASP A 70 2.17 23.04 -2.91
C ASP A 70 0.90 23.68 -3.51
N LYS A 71 0.55 24.85 -3.00
CA LYS A 71 -0.66 25.57 -3.44
C LYS A 71 -0.63 25.95 -4.91
N ASP A 72 0.53 26.35 -5.44
CA ASP A 72 0.66 26.70 -6.85
C ASP A 72 0.42 25.47 -7.74
N LEU A 73 0.92 24.30 -7.33
CA LEU A 73 0.69 23.06 -8.07
C LEU A 73 -0.77 22.61 -7.98
N LEU A 74 -1.44 22.83 -6.86
CA LEU A 74 -2.90 22.61 -6.74
C LEU A 74 -3.69 23.45 -7.75
N ASP A 75 -3.25 24.67 -7.99
CA ASP A 75 -3.87 25.58 -8.96
C ASP A 75 -3.48 25.25 -10.41
N GLU A 76 -2.25 24.82 -10.66
CA GLU A 76 -1.77 24.46 -11.99
C GLU A 76 -2.31 23.11 -12.49
N TRP A 77 -2.37 22.10 -11.60
CA TRP A 77 -2.67 20.73 -11.99
C TRP A 77 -4.15 20.50 -12.27
N HIS A 78 -4.43 19.82 -13.38
CA HIS A 78 -5.77 19.43 -13.77
C HIS A 78 -5.87 17.91 -13.88
N TRP A 79 -6.51 17.28 -12.88
CA TRP A 79 -6.86 15.86 -12.95
C TRP A 79 -7.92 15.63 -14.02
N LYS A 80 -7.68 14.68 -14.92
CA LYS A 80 -8.60 14.36 -16.02
C LYS A 80 -9.76 13.49 -15.58
N GLU A 81 -9.50 12.59 -14.63
CA GLU A 81 -10.47 11.63 -14.11
C GLU A 81 -10.65 11.78 -12.60
N ALA A 82 -11.87 11.47 -12.12
CA ALA A 82 -12.16 11.47 -10.68
C ALA A 82 -11.28 10.47 -9.90
N PHE A 83 -10.86 9.39 -10.58
CA PHE A 83 -9.94 8.37 -10.06
C PHE A 83 -8.86 8.11 -11.13
N ALA A 84 -7.75 8.79 -11.02
CA ALA A 84 -6.74 8.83 -12.05
C ALA A 84 -6.02 7.48 -12.26
N PRO A 85 -5.67 7.14 -13.50
CA PRO A 85 -4.86 5.98 -13.82
C PRO A 85 -3.38 6.23 -13.50
N GLN A 86 -2.62 5.15 -13.41
CA GLN A 86 -1.18 5.17 -13.14
C GLN A 86 -0.39 6.15 -14.02
N PRO A 87 -0.57 6.24 -15.34
CA PRO A 87 0.22 7.16 -16.16
C PRO A 87 0.02 8.64 -15.81
N GLU A 88 -1.20 9.02 -15.42
CA GLU A 88 -1.49 10.39 -14.99
C GLU A 88 -0.90 10.67 -13.60
N THR A 89 -1.02 9.69 -12.70
CA THR A 89 -0.42 9.78 -11.36
C THR A 89 1.10 9.92 -11.42
N LEU A 90 1.76 9.14 -12.29
CA LEU A 90 3.20 9.24 -12.48
C LEU A 90 3.61 10.59 -13.09
N LYS A 91 2.82 11.15 -14.02
CA LYS A 91 3.03 12.51 -14.55
C LYS A 91 2.93 13.57 -13.45
N TYR A 92 1.94 13.46 -12.56
CA TYR A 92 1.83 14.35 -11.41
C TYR A 92 3.08 14.29 -10.54
N ILE A 93 3.55 13.09 -10.20
CA ILE A 93 4.77 12.90 -9.39
C ILE A 93 5.99 13.53 -10.05
N ASN A 94 6.17 13.29 -11.34
CA ASN A 94 7.28 13.91 -12.11
C ASN A 94 7.17 15.44 -12.11
N ARG A 95 5.95 16.01 -12.25
CA ARG A 95 5.74 17.46 -12.17
C ARG A 95 6.15 18.03 -10.81
N VAL A 96 5.85 17.35 -9.69
CA VAL A 96 6.33 17.73 -8.35
C VAL A 96 7.85 17.77 -8.31
N VAL A 97 8.50 16.70 -8.79
CA VAL A 97 9.96 16.56 -8.79
C VAL A 97 10.65 17.64 -9.64
N GLU A 98 10.10 17.94 -10.81
CA GLU A 98 10.61 18.98 -11.72
C GLU A 98 10.43 20.37 -11.13
N LYS A 99 9.24 20.70 -10.63
CA LYS A 99 8.90 22.02 -10.06
C LYS A 99 9.83 22.40 -8.90
N HIS A 100 10.14 21.42 -8.04
CA HIS A 100 10.97 21.63 -6.84
C HIS A 100 12.44 21.22 -7.03
N HIS A 101 12.88 20.95 -8.27
CA HIS A 101 14.28 20.58 -8.58
C HIS A 101 14.80 19.45 -7.68
N LEU A 102 13.99 18.39 -7.45
CA LEU A 102 14.36 17.34 -6.50
C LEU A 102 15.28 16.26 -7.09
N ARG A 103 15.33 16.15 -8.42
CA ARG A 103 16.00 15.04 -9.14
C ARG A 103 17.51 14.98 -8.87
N ASP A 104 18.18 16.10 -8.69
CA ASP A 104 19.61 16.19 -8.40
C ASP A 104 20.01 15.61 -7.03
N GLY A 105 19.06 15.55 -6.08
CA GLY A 105 19.24 14.92 -4.78
C GLY A 105 19.03 13.42 -4.77
N ILE A 106 18.64 12.80 -5.91
CA ILE A 106 18.25 11.39 -5.99
C ILE A 106 19.31 10.59 -6.75
N GLN A 107 19.77 9.50 -6.17
CA GLN A 107 20.62 8.51 -6.82
C GLN A 107 19.79 7.29 -7.19
N PHE A 108 19.59 7.10 -8.49
CA PHE A 108 18.83 6.00 -9.07
C PHE A 108 19.66 4.73 -9.26
N ASN A 109 19.00 3.61 -9.59
CA ASN A 109 19.61 2.31 -9.88
C ASN A 109 20.54 1.83 -8.76
N THR A 110 20.20 2.17 -7.51
CA THR A 110 21.04 1.89 -6.34
C THR A 110 20.18 1.24 -5.26
N LYS A 111 20.28 -0.06 -5.12
CA LYS A 111 19.56 -0.80 -4.09
C LYS A 111 20.44 -1.01 -2.88
N ILE A 112 19.99 -0.54 -1.71
CA ILE A 112 20.68 -0.77 -0.46
C ILE A 112 20.54 -2.25 -0.07
N LYS A 113 21.67 -2.89 0.22
CA LYS A 113 21.78 -4.26 0.69
C LYS A 113 21.79 -4.34 2.21
N SER A 114 22.61 -3.52 2.87
CA SER A 114 22.75 -3.52 4.32
C SER A 114 22.89 -2.13 4.91
N VAL A 115 22.51 -2.00 6.18
CA VAL A 115 22.55 -0.74 6.95
C VAL A 115 23.11 -1.04 8.32
N HIS A 116 24.15 -0.30 8.75
CA HIS A 116 24.93 -0.57 9.95
C HIS A 116 25.01 0.67 10.84
N TRP A 117 24.58 0.55 12.10
CA TRP A 117 24.77 1.60 13.10
C TRP A 117 26.23 1.67 13.56
N GLN A 118 26.80 2.86 13.51
CA GLN A 118 28.16 3.15 13.99
C GLN A 118 28.08 3.86 15.34
N HIS A 119 28.25 3.11 16.42
CA HIS A 119 27.98 3.60 17.77
C HIS A 119 28.88 4.78 18.17
N GLN A 120 30.18 4.73 17.81
CA GLN A 120 31.18 5.77 18.18
C GLN A 120 30.87 7.11 17.50
N ASP A 121 30.50 7.07 16.23
CA ASP A 121 30.27 8.26 15.39
C ASP A 121 28.80 8.71 15.41
N ARG A 122 27.89 7.91 15.98
CA ARG A 122 26.43 8.10 15.97
C ARG A 122 25.88 8.30 14.55
N THR A 123 26.35 7.48 13.61
CA THR A 123 25.97 7.53 12.19
C THR A 123 25.48 6.19 11.69
N TRP A 124 24.81 6.21 10.56
CA TRP A 124 24.42 5.03 9.81
C TRP A 124 25.32 4.86 8.59
N ARG A 125 25.90 3.66 8.41
CA ARG A 125 26.59 3.26 7.20
C ARG A 125 25.68 2.38 6.35
N PHE A 126 25.55 2.73 5.08
CA PHE A 126 24.76 2.02 4.09
C PHE A 126 25.67 1.37 3.07
N VAL A 127 25.35 0.14 2.68
CA VAL A 127 26.09 -0.58 1.63
C VAL A 127 25.08 -0.99 0.55
N ASP A 128 25.34 -0.61 -0.69
CA ASP A 128 24.51 -1.03 -1.83
C ASP A 128 24.93 -2.40 -2.39
N GLU A 129 24.13 -2.97 -3.30
CA GLU A 129 24.39 -4.27 -3.93
C GLU A 129 25.68 -4.32 -4.75
N ARG A 130 26.26 -3.15 -5.13
CA ARG A 130 27.52 -3.02 -5.89
C ARG A 130 28.71 -2.76 -4.99
N GLY A 131 28.51 -2.67 -3.68
CA GLY A 131 29.55 -2.37 -2.68
C GLY A 131 29.85 -0.88 -2.49
N GLY A 132 29.03 0.01 -3.07
CA GLY A 132 29.06 1.44 -2.77
C GLY A 132 28.68 1.70 -1.31
N GLN A 133 29.35 2.66 -0.67
CA GLN A 133 29.15 2.97 0.74
C GLN A 133 28.74 4.43 0.92
N TYR A 134 27.76 4.66 1.79
CA TYR A 134 27.24 5.97 2.15
C TYR A 134 27.15 6.07 3.67
N GLU A 135 27.17 7.29 4.20
CA GLU A 135 27.06 7.50 5.64
C GLU A 135 26.19 8.71 5.93
N SER A 136 25.35 8.63 6.98
CA SER A 136 24.54 9.76 7.43
C SER A 136 24.33 9.74 8.94
N ARG A 137 24.03 10.93 9.49
CA ARG A 137 23.63 11.10 10.89
C ARG A 137 22.21 10.60 11.12
N PHE A 138 21.29 11.02 10.28
CA PHE A 138 19.89 10.63 10.33
C PHE A 138 19.51 9.81 9.09
N PHE A 139 18.54 8.94 9.27
CA PHE A 139 18.06 8.06 8.24
C PHE A 139 16.51 8.08 8.18
N ILE A 140 15.94 8.31 7.01
CA ILE A 140 14.49 8.21 6.79
C ILE A 140 14.19 7.03 5.87
N SER A 141 13.49 6.03 6.42
CA SER A 141 13.01 4.87 5.68
C SER A 141 11.71 5.20 4.95
N CYS A 142 11.77 5.25 3.61
CA CYS A 142 10.65 5.42 2.69
C CYS A 142 10.47 4.19 1.79
N LEU A 143 10.71 2.99 2.33
CA LEU A 143 10.74 1.71 1.60
C LEU A 143 9.39 1.32 0.97
N GLY A 144 8.29 1.89 1.49
CA GLY A 144 6.94 1.59 1.02
C GLY A 144 6.36 0.29 1.59
N VAL A 145 5.03 0.27 1.74
CA VAL A 145 4.30 -0.84 2.38
C VAL A 145 3.98 -2.00 1.42
N LEU A 146 4.09 -1.79 0.10
CA LEU A 146 3.79 -2.76 -0.96
C LEU A 146 4.90 -2.73 -2.04
N SER A 147 6.16 -2.94 -1.65
CA SER A 147 7.33 -2.88 -2.54
C SER A 147 8.00 -4.23 -2.80
N SER A 148 7.80 -5.22 -1.93
CA SER A 148 8.37 -6.57 -2.04
C SER A 148 7.32 -7.53 -2.65
N PRO A 149 7.37 -7.83 -3.97
CA PRO A 149 6.39 -8.69 -4.65
C PRO A 149 6.57 -10.15 -4.25
N THR A 150 5.47 -10.91 -4.25
CA THR A 150 5.49 -12.35 -3.97
C THR A 150 5.08 -13.15 -5.20
N LEU A 151 5.81 -14.22 -5.49
CA LEU A 151 5.50 -15.13 -6.60
C LEU A 151 4.76 -16.37 -6.08
N PRO A 152 3.93 -17.02 -6.91
CA PRO A 152 3.26 -18.24 -6.52
C PRO A 152 4.24 -19.40 -6.43
N LYS A 153 4.06 -20.27 -5.42
CA LYS A 153 4.86 -21.48 -5.25
C LYS A 153 4.23 -22.63 -6.06
N ILE A 154 4.51 -22.69 -7.37
CA ILE A 154 4.04 -23.75 -8.27
C ILE A 154 5.23 -24.64 -8.63
N PRO A 155 5.21 -25.96 -8.34
CA PRO A 155 6.27 -26.86 -8.74
C PRO A 155 6.53 -26.78 -10.26
N GLY A 156 7.79 -26.62 -10.66
CA GLY A 156 8.18 -26.55 -12.06
C GLY A 156 7.93 -25.23 -12.78
N ILE A 157 7.43 -24.19 -12.12
CA ILE A 157 7.14 -22.91 -12.77
C ILE A 157 8.35 -22.26 -13.45
N GLY A 158 9.56 -22.54 -12.95
CA GLY A 158 10.81 -22.08 -13.57
C GLY A 158 11.14 -22.72 -14.92
N ASN A 159 10.44 -23.80 -15.30
CA ASN A 159 10.60 -24.46 -16.60
C ASN A 159 9.69 -23.87 -17.69
N PHE A 160 8.74 -23.03 -17.29
CA PHE A 160 7.79 -22.41 -18.23
C PHE A 160 8.53 -21.51 -19.23
N LYS A 161 8.33 -21.78 -20.53
CA LYS A 161 9.04 -21.10 -21.64
C LYS A 161 8.31 -19.86 -22.18
N GLY A 162 7.03 -19.71 -21.84
CA GLY A 162 6.28 -18.49 -22.13
C GLY A 162 6.73 -17.31 -21.26
N GLN A 163 6.05 -16.21 -21.37
CA GLN A 163 6.34 -15.05 -20.54
C GLN A 163 5.69 -15.19 -19.15
N ILE A 164 6.46 -14.93 -18.10
CA ILE A 164 5.95 -14.88 -16.73
C ILE A 164 6.47 -13.62 -16.03
N PHE A 165 5.57 -12.84 -15.44
CA PHE A 165 5.94 -11.66 -14.69
C PHE A 165 4.91 -11.30 -13.62
N HIS A 166 5.40 -10.64 -12.57
CA HIS A 166 4.54 -10.06 -11.56
C HIS A 166 4.00 -8.70 -12.03
N THR A 167 2.77 -8.35 -11.66
CA THR A 167 2.13 -7.08 -12.06
C THR A 167 2.98 -5.86 -11.71
N SER A 168 3.68 -5.84 -10.57
CA SER A 168 4.61 -4.76 -10.21
C SER A 168 5.97 -4.82 -10.94
N ARG A 169 6.13 -5.73 -11.86
CA ARG A 169 7.31 -5.86 -12.73
C ARG A 169 6.87 -6.02 -14.19
N TRP A 170 5.77 -5.34 -14.53
CA TRP A 170 5.26 -5.32 -15.90
C TRP A 170 6.34 -4.82 -16.86
N PRO A 171 6.68 -5.55 -17.94
CA PRO A 171 7.69 -5.14 -18.90
C PRO A 171 7.33 -3.79 -19.54
N LYS A 172 8.32 -2.90 -19.68
CA LYS A 172 8.09 -1.52 -20.16
C LYS A 172 7.54 -1.48 -21.58
N ASP A 173 8.01 -2.38 -22.43
CA ASP A 173 7.70 -2.40 -23.86
C ASP A 173 6.51 -3.30 -24.21
N LEU A 174 5.87 -3.93 -23.21
CA LEU A 174 4.77 -4.85 -23.43
C LEU A 174 3.43 -4.10 -23.51
N SER A 175 2.79 -4.23 -24.67
CA SER A 175 1.51 -3.58 -25.01
C SER A 175 0.38 -4.60 -25.27
N SER A 176 -0.85 -4.14 -25.42
CA SER A 176 -1.98 -5.01 -25.78
C SER A 176 -1.81 -5.77 -27.10
N ARG A 177 -0.98 -5.25 -28.03
CA ARG A 177 -0.69 -5.92 -29.32
C ARG A 177 0.06 -7.24 -29.13
N ASP A 178 0.94 -7.31 -28.12
CA ASP A 178 1.73 -8.48 -27.82
C ASP A 178 0.91 -9.65 -27.26
N PHE A 179 -0.33 -9.35 -26.86
CA PHE A 179 -1.30 -10.31 -26.36
C PHE A 179 -2.25 -10.84 -27.46
N THR A 180 -2.20 -10.30 -28.69
CA THR A 180 -3.11 -10.71 -29.77
C THR A 180 -2.99 -12.20 -30.06
N GLY A 181 -4.12 -12.93 -29.96
CA GLY A 181 -4.19 -14.38 -30.18
C GLY A 181 -3.48 -15.22 -29.10
N LYS A 182 -3.11 -14.64 -27.94
CA LYS A 182 -2.40 -15.34 -26.86
C LYS A 182 -3.36 -15.98 -25.86
N LYS A 183 -2.93 -17.09 -25.29
CA LYS A 183 -3.54 -17.77 -24.15
C LYS A 183 -2.92 -17.20 -22.87
N VAL A 184 -3.72 -16.50 -22.10
CA VAL A 184 -3.25 -15.72 -20.94
C VAL A 184 -3.76 -16.33 -19.64
N GLY A 185 -2.88 -16.53 -18.68
CA GLY A 185 -3.20 -16.90 -17.30
C GLY A 185 -2.99 -15.73 -16.34
N VAL A 186 -3.97 -15.41 -15.51
CA VAL A 186 -3.82 -14.48 -14.39
C VAL A 186 -3.96 -15.23 -13.07
N ILE A 187 -2.94 -15.18 -12.23
CA ILE A 187 -2.94 -15.85 -10.92
C ILE A 187 -3.24 -14.82 -9.83
N GLY A 188 -4.41 -14.93 -9.20
CA GLY A 188 -4.85 -14.07 -8.12
C GLY A 188 -5.93 -13.07 -8.51
N THR A 189 -6.87 -12.86 -7.58
CA THR A 189 -8.06 -12.00 -7.69
C THR A 189 -8.13 -10.95 -6.58
N GLY A 190 -6.96 -10.46 -6.13
CA GLY A 190 -6.85 -9.27 -5.31
C GLY A 190 -7.00 -7.99 -6.13
N ALA A 191 -6.78 -6.81 -5.52
CA ALA A 191 -6.97 -5.50 -6.18
C ALA A 191 -6.27 -5.41 -7.55
N THR A 192 -5.01 -5.80 -7.62
CA THR A 192 -4.21 -5.78 -8.84
C THR A 192 -4.75 -6.76 -9.89
N GLY A 193 -5.14 -7.99 -9.45
CA GLY A 193 -5.74 -8.99 -10.33
C GLY A 193 -7.05 -8.50 -10.94
N ILE A 194 -7.93 -7.93 -10.13
CA ILE A 194 -9.22 -7.36 -10.57
C ILE A 194 -9.00 -6.30 -11.66
N GLN A 195 -8.08 -5.36 -11.44
CA GLN A 195 -7.77 -4.32 -12.44
C GLN A 195 -7.16 -4.90 -13.71
N THR A 196 -6.20 -5.83 -13.59
CA THR A 196 -5.54 -6.49 -14.72
C THR A 196 -6.53 -7.32 -15.55
N ILE A 197 -7.33 -8.17 -14.90
CA ILE A 197 -8.35 -9.01 -15.55
C ILE A 197 -9.34 -8.14 -16.32
N THR A 198 -9.81 -7.05 -15.70
CA THR A 198 -10.74 -6.11 -16.32
C THR A 198 -10.18 -5.52 -17.62
N GLU A 199 -8.91 -5.18 -17.68
CA GLU A 199 -8.32 -4.60 -18.89
C GLU A 199 -7.93 -5.67 -19.93
N VAL A 200 -7.28 -6.76 -19.50
CA VAL A 200 -6.84 -7.83 -20.40
C VAL A 200 -8.03 -8.51 -21.09
N SER A 201 -9.17 -8.64 -20.40
CA SER A 201 -10.40 -9.22 -20.99
C SER A 201 -10.99 -8.43 -22.17
N LYS A 202 -10.56 -7.17 -22.36
CA LYS A 202 -10.98 -6.31 -23.48
C LYS A 202 -10.08 -6.46 -24.71
N TRP A 203 -8.94 -7.14 -24.58
CA TRP A 203 -7.95 -7.27 -25.63
C TRP A 203 -8.28 -8.43 -26.58
N SER A 204 -7.66 -8.44 -27.78
CA SER A 204 -7.82 -9.49 -28.79
C SER A 204 -7.03 -10.75 -28.43
N ILE A 205 -7.24 -11.30 -27.24
CA ILE A 205 -6.64 -12.55 -26.75
C ILE A 205 -7.42 -13.77 -27.22
N GLU A 206 -6.77 -14.94 -27.31
CA GLU A 206 -7.45 -16.22 -27.58
C GLU A 206 -8.28 -16.64 -26.37
N SER A 207 -7.66 -16.69 -25.18
CA SER A 207 -8.33 -17.04 -23.93
C SER A 207 -7.69 -16.37 -22.72
N LEU A 208 -8.50 -16.14 -21.67
CA LEU A 208 -8.08 -15.67 -20.36
C LEU A 208 -8.49 -16.68 -19.29
N HIS A 209 -7.53 -17.32 -18.67
CA HIS A 209 -7.74 -18.20 -17.52
C HIS A 209 -7.42 -17.46 -16.22
N VAL A 210 -8.43 -17.26 -15.39
CA VAL A 210 -8.28 -16.60 -14.08
C VAL A 210 -8.19 -17.65 -12.99
N PHE A 211 -7.00 -17.80 -12.41
CA PHE A 211 -6.72 -18.76 -11.34
C PHE A 211 -7.00 -18.12 -9.99
N GLN A 212 -8.15 -18.45 -9.41
CA GLN A 212 -8.64 -17.90 -8.17
C GLN A 212 -8.50 -18.88 -7.01
N ARG A 213 -7.68 -18.56 -6.02
CA ARG A 213 -7.64 -19.32 -4.75
C ARG A 213 -8.74 -18.87 -3.78
N THR A 214 -8.95 -17.57 -3.67
CA THR A 214 -9.95 -16.96 -2.78
C THR A 214 -10.58 -15.80 -3.52
N ALA A 215 -11.90 -15.80 -3.63
CA ALA A 215 -12.63 -14.65 -4.14
C ALA A 215 -12.40 -13.42 -3.26
N ASN A 216 -12.47 -12.24 -3.83
CA ASN A 216 -12.41 -10.99 -3.07
C ASN A 216 -13.64 -10.13 -3.40
N TRP A 217 -14.18 -9.47 -2.39
CA TRP A 217 -15.22 -8.48 -2.59
C TRP A 217 -14.68 -7.32 -3.43
N ALA A 218 -15.44 -6.91 -4.42
CA ALA A 218 -15.17 -5.73 -5.22
C ALA A 218 -16.48 -4.97 -5.48
N CYS A 219 -16.37 -3.68 -5.76
CA CYS A 219 -17.54 -2.87 -6.07
C CYS A 219 -17.23 -1.79 -7.11
N PRO A 220 -18.29 -1.25 -7.79
CA PRO A 220 -18.09 -0.32 -8.89
C PRO A 220 -17.36 0.95 -8.47
N LEU A 221 -16.32 1.33 -9.23
CA LEU A 221 -15.58 2.59 -9.05
C LEU A 221 -16.44 3.80 -9.43
N ARG A 222 -17.20 3.68 -10.52
CA ARG A 222 -18.01 4.76 -11.12
C ARG A 222 -17.16 5.99 -11.44
N ASN A 223 -16.05 5.74 -12.13
CA ASN A 223 -15.15 6.82 -12.55
C ASN A 223 -15.83 7.77 -13.55
N SER A 224 -15.39 9.01 -13.57
CA SER A 224 -15.88 10.02 -14.52
C SER A 224 -14.76 10.99 -14.90
N GLN A 225 -14.92 11.62 -16.07
CA GLN A 225 -14.05 12.71 -16.48
C GLN A 225 -14.33 13.96 -15.65
N ILE A 226 -13.28 14.73 -15.35
CA ILE A 226 -13.37 16.04 -14.69
C ILE A 226 -13.31 17.12 -15.78
N SER A 227 -14.42 17.83 -15.99
CA SER A 227 -14.45 18.97 -16.92
C SER A 227 -13.64 20.15 -16.37
N ALA A 228 -13.27 21.09 -17.25
CA ALA A 228 -12.58 22.32 -16.85
C ALA A 228 -13.35 23.08 -15.76
N THR A 229 -14.66 23.30 -15.96
CA THR A 229 -15.52 24.00 -14.98
C THR A 229 -15.57 23.26 -13.63
N LYS A 230 -15.66 21.92 -13.63
CA LYS A 230 -15.63 21.14 -12.40
C LYS A 230 -14.27 21.23 -11.71
N MET A 231 -13.17 21.29 -12.49
CA MET A 231 -11.84 21.45 -11.93
C MET A 231 -11.63 22.81 -11.28
N GLU A 232 -12.17 23.88 -11.85
CA GLU A 232 -12.17 25.23 -11.24
C GLU A 232 -12.91 25.24 -9.88
N ASP A 233 -14.07 24.59 -9.81
CA ASP A 233 -14.80 24.42 -8.54
C ASP A 233 -13.99 23.62 -7.52
N ILE A 234 -13.34 22.52 -7.94
CA ILE A 234 -12.47 21.73 -7.08
C ILE A 234 -11.32 22.58 -6.54
N LYS A 235 -10.63 23.35 -7.39
CA LYS A 235 -9.50 24.19 -7.01
C LYS A 235 -9.89 25.22 -5.95
N SER A 236 -11.05 25.84 -6.11
CA SER A 236 -11.56 26.82 -5.13
C SER A 236 -11.97 26.19 -3.78
N ASN A 237 -12.05 24.85 -3.69
CA ASN A 237 -12.48 24.11 -2.51
C ASN A 237 -11.40 23.17 -1.92
N TYR A 238 -10.14 23.25 -2.35
CA TYR A 238 -9.10 22.35 -1.84
C TYR A 238 -8.90 22.42 -0.32
N ASP A 239 -8.89 23.60 0.26
CA ASP A 239 -8.73 23.75 1.72
C ASP A 239 -9.83 22.98 2.47
N LYS A 240 -11.08 23.05 2.00
CA LYS A 240 -12.21 22.31 2.56
C LYS A 240 -12.06 20.79 2.33
N THR A 241 -11.60 20.39 1.15
CA THR A 241 -11.35 18.98 0.82
C THR A 241 -10.30 18.39 1.75
N PHE A 242 -9.17 19.05 1.96
CA PHE A 242 -8.11 18.58 2.83
C PHE A 242 -8.50 18.63 4.31
N GLN A 243 -9.27 19.64 4.74
CA GLN A 243 -9.85 19.69 6.07
C GLN A 243 -10.77 18.49 6.32
N GLN A 244 -11.67 18.17 5.39
CA GLN A 244 -12.54 16.98 5.49
C GLN A 244 -11.72 15.68 5.61
N CYS A 245 -10.65 15.52 4.84
CA CYS A 245 -9.73 14.42 4.99
C CYS A 245 -9.08 14.40 6.38
N ALA A 246 -8.66 15.57 6.89
CA ALA A 246 -8.03 15.67 8.20
C ALA A 246 -8.98 15.33 9.36
N GLU A 247 -10.25 15.56 9.22
CA GLU A 247 -11.28 15.31 10.25
C GLU A 247 -11.89 13.89 10.16
N SER A 248 -11.62 13.15 9.08
CA SER A 248 -12.17 11.80 8.90
C SER A 248 -11.34 10.71 9.56
N PHE A 249 -11.99 9.58 9.87
CA PHE A 249 -11.39 8.45 10.56
C PHE A 249 -10.13 7.90 9.87
N SER A 250 -10.12 7.83 8.55
CA SER A 250 -9.05 7.24 7.73
C SER A 250 -8.51 8.18 6.66
N CYS A 251 -8.67 9.47 6.84
CA CYS A 251 -8.20 10.53 5.94
C CYS A 251 -8.81 10.49 4.52
N PHE A 252 -9.94 9.80 4.32
CA PHE A 252 -10.72 9.82 3.07
C PHE A 252 -11.88 10.83 3.14
N LEU A 253 -12.50 11.12 2.00
CA LEU A 253 -13.66 12.01 1.91
C LEU A 253 -14.98 11.36 2.39
N HIS A 254 -14.96 10.11 2.78
CA HIS A 254 -16.11 9.33 3.18
C HIS A 254 -16.16 9.13 4.70
N THR A 255 -17.36 9.21 5.25
CA THR A 255 -17.62 9.01 6.68
C THR A 255 -18.77 8.03 6.84
N ALA A 256 -18.65 7.10 7.80
CA ALA A 256 -19.69 6.14 8.11
C ALA A 256 -20.97 6.85 8.62
N ASP A 257 -22.13 6.26 8.31
CA ASP A 257 -23.39 6.64 8.96
C ASP A 257 -23.26 6.31 10.46
N PRO A 258 -23.45 7.26 11.37
CA PRO A 258 -23.24 7.03 12.80
C PRO A 258 -24.24 6.06 13.43
N ARG A 259 -25.39 5.80 12.77
CA ARG A 259 -26.39 4.86 13.26
C ARG A 259 -25.88 3.42 13.13
N LYS A 260 -26.40 2.53 13.97
CA LYS A 260 -26.23 1.09 13.82
C LYS A 260 -27.29 0.53 12.87
N SER A 261 -26.96 -0.52 12.13
CA SER A 261 -27.89 -1.18 11.20
C SER A 261 -29.15 -1.71 11.87
N SER A 262 -29.06 -2.08 13.17
CA SER A 262 -30.19 -2.54 13.99
C SER A 262 -31.14 -1.41 14.46
N GLN A 263 -30.70 -0.13 14.36
CA GLN A 263 -31.49 1.03 14.80
C GLN A 263 -32.44 1.54 13.71
N VAL A 264 -32.38 0.97 12.52
CA VAL A 264 -33.15 1.42 11.35
C VAL A 264 -33.95 0.27 10.76
N SER A 265 -35.03 0.59 10.07
CA SER A 265 -35.84 -0.40 9.34
C SER A 265 -35.08 -1.00 8.15
N GLN A 266 -35.53 -2.19 7.69
CA GLN A 266 -34.97 -2.80 6.47
C GLN A 266 -35.04 -1.85 5.26
N LYS A 267 -36.13 -1.09 5.13
CA LYS A 267 -36.29 -0.12 4.05
C LYS A 267 -35.21 0.98 4.09
N GLU A 268 -34.91 1.50 5.25
CA GLU A 268 -33.88 2.52 5.44
C GLU A 268 -32.46 1.96 5.21
N ARG A 269 -32.19 0.71 5.67
CA ARG A 269 -30.93 0.02 5.37
C ARG A 269 -30.70 -0.11 3.89
N LEU A 270 -31.67 -0.64 3.16
CA LEU A 270 -31.61 -0.79 1.71
C LEU A 270 -31.46 0.57 1.01
N ALA A 271 -32.17 1.59 1.44
CA ALA A 271 -32.06 2.93 0.86
C ALA A 271 -30.65 3.53 1.01
N LEU A 272 -30.00 3.38 2.19
CA LEU A 272 -28.63 3.81 2.38
C LEU A 272 -27.67 3.00 1.49
N TRP A 273 -27.78 1.67 1.51
CA TRP A 273 -26.90 0.80 0.75
C TRP A 273 -27.00 1.02 -0.78
N GLU A 274 -28.20 1.20 -1.32
CA GLU A 274 -28.41 1.55 -2.74
C GLU A 274 -27.81 2.92 -3.06
N LYS A 275 -27.97 3.90 -2.18
CA LYS A 275 -27.38 5.22 -2.33
C LYS A 275 -25.86 5.10 -2.45
N VAL A 276 -25.17 4.53 -1.44
CA VAL A 276 -23.71 4.42 -1.45
C VAL A 276 -23.19 3.51 -2.56
N TYR A 277 -23.95 2.48 -2.97
CA TYR A 277 -23.61 1.62 -4.10
C TYR A 277 -23.67 2.38 -5.43
N SER A 278 -24.57 3.34 -5.56
CA SER A 278 -24.72 4.17 -6.77
C SER A 278 -23.71 5.32 -6.87
N GLU A 279 -23.10 5.73 -5.76
CA GLU A 279 -22.12 6.83 -5.70
C GLU A 279 -20.73 6.38 -6.18
N PRO A 280 -19.86 7.29 -6.67
CA PRO A 280 -18.46 6.97 -6.97
C PRO A 280 -17.62 6.76 -5.69
N GLY A 281 -16.48 6.09 -5.84
CA GLY A 281 -15.46 5.96 -4.79
C GLY A 281 -15.82 5.03 -3.64
N PHE A 282 -15.19 5.27 -2.50
CA PHE A 282 -15.22 4.40 -1.31
C PHE A 282 -16.48 4.47 -0.45
N GLY A 283 -17.50 5.28 -0.81
CA GLY A 283 -18.74 5.40 -0.03
C GLY A 283 -19.36 4.03 0.32
N LYS A 284 -19.36 3.09 -0.61
CA LYS A 284 -19.85 1.72 -0.44
C LYS A 284 -19.02 0.84 0.50
N TRP A 285 -17.83 1.26 0.86
CA TRP A 285 -17.00 0.62 1.89
C TRP A 285 -16.96 1.43 3.19
N LEU A 286 -16.78 2.75 3.10
CA LEU A 286 -16.54 3.62 4.26
C LEU A 286 -17.78 4.41 4.73
N GLY A 287 -18.81 4.55 3.87
CA GLY A 287 -20.03 5.32 4.14
C GLY A 287 -21.22 4.49 4.64
N VAL A 288 -20.99 3.27 5.05
CA VAL A 288 -22.03 2.36 5.57
C VAL A 288 -22.27 2.56 7.07
N PHE A 289 -23.19 1.82 7.68
CA PHE A 289 -23.50 1.92 9.12
C PHE A 289 -22.28 1.66 9.99
N SER A 290 -22.20 2.35 11.12
CA SER A 290 -21.04 2.34 12.04
C SER A 290 -20.69 0.96 12.59
N ASP A 291 -21.66 0.05 12.68
CA ASP A 291 -21.52 -1.31 13.19
C ASP A 291 -21.18 -2.37 12.13
N THR A 292 -21.11 -1.98 10.85
CA THR A 292 -20.94 -2.94 9.74
C THR A 292 -19.66 -3.81 9.87
N TYR A 293 -18.60 -3.29 10.46
CA TYR A 293 -17.32 -4.00 10.57
C TYR A 293 -16.97 -4.47 11.98
N THR A 294 -17.90 -4.30 12.93
CA THR A 294 -17.76 -4.72 14.34
C THR A 294 -18.88 -5.62 14.80
N ASN A 295 -19.98 -5.70 14.05
CA ASN A 295 -21.12 -6.57 14.34
C ASN A 295 -21.32 -7.57 13.20
N ARG A 296 -21.30 -8.87 13.52
CA ARG A 296 -21.36 -9.94 12.52
C ARG A 296 -22.69 -9.98 11.77
N GLU A 297 -23.83 -9.76 12.46
CA GLU A 297 -25.14 -9.72 11.82
C GLU A 297 -25.24 -8.56 10.83
N ALA A 298 -24.80 -7.36 11.25
CA ALA A 298 -24.74 -6.20 10.38
C ALA A 298 -23.87 -6.45 9.14
N ASN A 299 -22.70 -7.07 9.33
CA ASN A 299 -21.79 -7.42 8.23
C ASN A 299 -22.41 -8.47 7.30
N ASN A 300 -23.07 -9.50 7.83
CA ASN A 300 -23.71 -10.53 7.02
C ASN A 300 -24.83 -9.95 6.16
N LEU A 301 -25.68 -9.08 6.72
CA LEU A 301 -26.76 -8.42 5.98
C LEU A 301 -26.21 -7.57 4.81
N TYR A 302 -25.13 -6.82 5.05
CA TYR A 302 -24.52 -6.02 4.00
C TYR A 302 -23.78 -6.89 2.96
N SER A 303 -23.15 -7.98 3.41
CA SER A 303 -22.50 -8.94 2.51
C SER A 303 -23.49 -9.60 1.57
N GLU A 304 -24.69 -9.97 2.04
CA GLU A 304 -25.73 -10.52 1.18
C GLU A 304 -26.23 -9.50 0.15
N PHE A 305 -26.47 -8.25 0.57
CA PHE A 305 -26.79 -7.16 -0.35
C PHE A 305 -25.73 -7.04 -1.47
N MET A 306 -24.45 -7.11 -1.12
CA MET A 306 -23.37 -7.04 -2.11
C MET A 306 -23.28 -8.29 -2.98
N ALA A 307 -23.59 -9.47 -2.44
CA ALA A 307 -23.64 -10.72 -3.19
C ALA A 307 -24.75 -10.67 -4.27
N GLU A 308 -25.94 -10.15 -3.93
CA GLU A 308 -27.01 -9.93 -4.91
C GLU A 308 -26.57 -9.01 -6.06
N LYS A 309 -25.77 -7.97 -5.76
CA LYS A 309 -25.22 -7.10 -6.81
C LYS A 309 -24.26 -7.84 -7.76
N ILE A 310 -23.48 -8.80 -7.24
CA ILE A 310 -22.60 -9.65 -8.07
C ILE A 310 -23.44 -10.59 -8.94
N ARG A 311 -24.41 -11.31 -8.36
CA ARG A 311 -25.31 -12.22 -9.08
C ARG A 311 -26.05 -11.53 -10.22
N ALA A 312 -26.46 -10.28 -10.02
CA ALA A 312 -27.14 -9.51 -11.07
C ALA A 312 -26.24 -9.14 -12.27
N ARG A 313 -24.90 -9.24 -12.15
CA ARG A 313 -23.92 -8.81 -13.17
C ARG A 313 -23.28 -9.98 -13.92
N VAL A 314 -23.25 -11.17 -13.35
CA VAL A 314 -22.65 -12.37 -13.94
C VAL A 314 -23.76 -13.30 -14.41
N LYS A 315 -23.76 -13.65 -15.70
CA LYS A 315 -24.83 -14.44 -16.33
C LYS A 315 -24.83 -15.91 -15.91
N ASP A 316 -23.64 -16.48 -15.75
CA ASP A 316 -23.46 -17.84 -15.28
C ASP A 316 -23.53 -17.86 -13.75
N SER A 317 -24.52 -18.57 -13.20
CA SER A 317 -24.78 -18.60 -11.75
C SER A 317 -23.69 -19.32 -10.97
N GLU A 318 -23.02 -20.33 -11.55
CA GLU A 318 -21.92 -21.05 -10.89
C GLU A 318 -20.67 -20.15 -10.80
N VAL A 319 -20.39 -19.43 -11.88
CA VAL A 319 -19.32 -18.42 -11.90
C VAL A 319 -19.63 -17.28 -10.93
N ALA A 320 -20.87 -16.77 -10.92
CA ALA A 320 -21.30 -15.73 -9.97
C ALA A 320 -21.06 -16.15 -8.52
N ASP A 321 -21.50 -17.36 -8.17
CA ASP A 321 -21.34 -17.89 -6.81
C ASP A 321 -19.87 -18.16 -6.46
N SER A 322 -19.03 -18.50 -7.42
CA SER A 322 -17.58 -18.68 -7.23
C SER A 322 -16.85 -17.35 -7.06
N LEU A 323 -17.40 -16.24 -7.56
CA LEU A 323 -16.84 -14.89 -7.40
C LEU A 323 -17.27 -14.22 -6.08
N ILE A 324 -18.25 -14.77 -5.38
CA ILE A 324 -18.70 -14.29 -4.07
C ILE A 324 -17.85 -14.93 -2.97
N PRO A 325 -17.16 -14.15 -2.13
CA PRO A 325 -16.40 -14.68 -1.00
C PRO A 325 -17.26 -15.49 -0.03
N LYS A 326 -16.82 -16.70 0.34
CA LYS A 326 -17.49 -17.59 1.29
C LYS A 326 -16.82 -17.61 2.67
N ASP A 327 -15.58 -17.15 2.76
CA ASP A 327 -14.73 -17.23 3.95
C ASP A 327 -14.63 -15.91 4.74
N HIS A 328 -15.15 -14.82 4.21
CA HIS A 328 -15.16 -13.53 4.89
C HIS A 328 -16.28 -12.63 4.40
N GLY A 329 -16.79 -11.79 5.29
CA GLY A 329 -17.79 -10.79 4.97
C GLY A 329 -17.22 -9.59 4.20
N PHE A 330 -18.12 -8.77 3.66
CA PHE A 330 -17.75 -7.56 2.92
C PHE A 330 -16.93 -6.58 3.77
N GLY A 331 -15.86 -6.05 3.20
CA GLY A 331 -15.01 -5.04 3.83
C GLY A 331 -14.01 -5.57 4.86
N LEU A 332 -14.03 -6.86 5.20
CA LEU A 332 -13.10 -7.46 6.15
C LEU A 332 -11.70 -7.70 5.56
N ARG A 333 -11.58 -7.66 4.24
CA ARG A 333 -10.35 -7.44 3.48
C ARG A 333 -10.46 -6.12 2.72
N ARG A 334 -9.35 -5.62 2.20
CA ARG A 334 -9.37 -4.43 1.33
C ARG A 334 -10.31 -4.67 0.14
N VAL A 335 -11.31 -3.80 -0.02
CA VAL A 335 -12.27 -3.84 -1.12
C VAL A 335 -11.73 -3.04 -2.30
N PRO A 336 -11.35 -3.69 -3.42
CA PRO A 336 -11.02 -3.00 -4.66
C PRO A 336 -12.25 -2.35 -5.29
N LEU A 337 -12.03 -1.21 -5.95
CA LEU A 337 -13.04 -0.64 -6.82
C LEU A 337 -12.75 -1.04 -8.28
N GLU A 338 -13.80 -1.42 -9.02
CA GLU A 338 -13.68 -2.04 -10.34
C GLU A 338 -14.55 -1.33 -11.40
N SER A 339 -14.26 -1.58 -12.67
CA SER A 339 -14.95 -0.99 -13.82
C SER A 339 -15.23 -2.04 -14.89
N GLY A 340 -16.04 -3.06 -14.55
CA GLY A 340 -16.40 -4.16 -15.44
C GLY A 340 -15.73 -5.49 -15.14
N TYR A 341 -15.19 -5.70 -13.93
CA TYR A 341 -14.56 -6.96 -13.52
C TYR A 341 -15.53 -8.15 -13.57
N PHE A 342 -16.72 -8.00 -13.03
CA PHE A 342 -17.72 -9.07 -13.02
C PHE A 342 -18.26 -9.34 -14.41
N GLU A 343 -18.49 -8.30 -15.22
CA GLU A 343 -18.94 -8.43 -16.61
C GLU A 343 -17.90 -9.12 -17.50
N ALA A 344 -16.60 -9.04 -17.17
CA ALA A 344 -15.55 -9.73 -17.92
C ALA A 344 -15.80 -11.24 -18.02
N TYR A 345 -16.37 -11.86 -16.99
CA TYR A 345 -16.70 -13.29 -16.98
C TYR A 345 -17.92 -13.66 -17.85
N ASN A 346 -18.62 -12.67 -18.41
CA ASN A 346 -19.66 -12.92 -19.41
C ASN A 346 -19.09 -13.08 -20.84
N ASN A 347 -17.79 -12.85 -21.03
CA ASN A 347 -17.10 -13.07 -22.29
C ASN A 347 -16.80 -14.57 -22.46
N PRO A 348 -17.04 -15.16 -23.65
CA PRO A 348 -16.90 -16.60 -23.86
C PRO A 348 -15.45 -17.11 -23.76
N ASN A 349 -14.46 -16.22 -23.87
CA ASN A 349 -13.04 -16.55 -23.77
C ASN A 349 -12.42 -16.26 -22.39
N VAL A 350 -13.23 -15.89 -21.38
CA VAL A 350 -12.77 -15.65 -20.00
C VAL A 350 -13.28 -16.78 -19.11
N HIS A 351 -12.36 -17.49 -18.48
CA HIS A 351 -12.63 -18.70 -17.71
C HIS A 351 -12.12 -18.55 -16.28
N LEU A 352 -13.00 -18.80 -15.30
CA LEU A 352 -12.61 -18.87 -13.89
C LEU A 352 -12.16 -20.29 -13.53
N VAL A 353 -11.01 -20.42 -12.87
CA VAL A 353 -10.47 -21.67 -12.34
C VAL A 353 -10.40 -21.57 -10.81
N ASN A 354 -11.18 -22.41 -10.13
CA ASN A 354 -11.25 -22.42 -8.67
C ASN A 354 -10.12 -23.26 -8.06
N LEU A 355 -9.06 -22.62 -7.62
CA LEU A 355 -7.91 -23.29 -7.02
C LEU A 355 -8.15 -23.85 -5.60
N ARG A 356 -9.30 -23.59 -4.98
CA ARG A 356 -9.68 -24.28 -3.74
C ARG A 356 -10.14 -25.70 -4.00
N GLU A 357 -10.81 -25.92 -5.11
CA GLU A 357 -11.29 -27.23 -5.55
C GLU A 357 -10.19 -27.97 -6.30
N THR A 358 -9.48 -27.27 -7.18
CA THR A 358 -8.44 -27.84 -8.04
C THR A 358 -7.14 -27.04 -7.91
N PRO A 359 -6.37 -27.18 -6.81
CA PRO A 359 -5.10 -26.47 -6.63
C PRO A 359 -4.09 -26.82 -7.73
N PHE A 360 -3.09 -25.96 -7.92
CA PHE A 360 -1.99 -26.24 -8.82
C PHE A 360 -1.25 -27.51 -8.40
N GLU A 361 -0.99 -28.41 -9.35
CA GLU A 361 -0.11 -29.57 -9.18
C GLU A 361 1.32 -29.21 -9.63
N LYS A 362 1.46 -28.72 -10.87
CA LYS A 362 2.76 -28.36 -11.46
C LYS A 362 2.60 -27.44 -12.66
N ALA A 363 3.73 -26.86 -13.09
CA ALA A 363 3.87 -26.22 -14.39
C ALA A 363 4.89 -27.00 -15.25
N THR A 364 4.69 -26.95 -16.57
CA THR A 364 5.58 -27.51 -17.59
C THR A 364 6.14 -26.39 -18.46
N ASP A 365 6.73 -26.74 -19.60
CA ASP A 365 7.26 -25.78 -20.58
C ASP A 365 6.18 -24.81 -21.13
N SER A 366 4.93 -25.26 -21.26
CA SER A 366 3.84 -24.49 -21.88
C SER A 366 2.48 -24.60 -21.18
N GLU A 367 2.38 -25.40 -20.12
CA GLU A 367 1.12 -25.69 -19.45
C GLU A 367 1.22 -25.47 -17.94
N VAL A 368 0.10 -25.12 -17.34
CA VAL A 368 -0.14 -25.25 -15.91
C VAL A 368 -1.15 -26.38 -15.69
N VAL A 369 -0.87 -27.28 -14.76
CA VAL A 369 -1.69 -28.46 -14.47
C VAL A 369 -2.29 -28.31 -13.07
N THR A 370 -3.57 -28.60 -12.94
CA THR A 370 -4.31 -28.62 -11.67
C THR A 370 -4.46 -30.05 -11.15
N SER A 371 -4.78 -30.22 -9.88
CA SER A 371 -4.84 -31.51 -9.17
C SER A 371 -5.88 -32.50 -9.71
N ASP A 372 -6.84 -32.03 -10.49
CA ASP A 372 -7.80 -32.86 -11.26
C ASP A 372 -7.23 -33.38 -12.59
N GLY A 373 -5.97 -33.07 -12.88
CA GLY A 373 -5.26 -33.46 -14.11
C GLY A 373 -5.57 -32.55 -15.31
N LYS A 374 -6.39 -31.48 -15.13
CA LYS A 374 -6.67 -30.55 -16.21
C LYS A 374 -5.45 -29.71 -16.55
N LYS A 375 -5.20 -29.58 -17.86
CA LYS A 375 -4.08 -28.83 -18.41
C LYS A 375 -4.57 -27.53 -19.01
N TYR A 376 -3.86 -26.45 -18.69
CA TYR A 376 -4.10 -25.12 -19.23
C TYR A 376 -2.85 -24.71 -20.00
N GLU A 377 -2.93 -24.75 -21.31
CA GLU A 377 -1.88 -24.25 -22.20
C GLU A 377 -1.87 -22.73 -22.15
N LEU A 378 -0.70 -22.13 -21.92
CA LEU A 378 -0.56 -20.69 -21.76
C LEU A 378 0.66 -20.17 -22.53
N ASP A 379 0.54 -18.97 -23.09
CA ASP A 379 1.67 -18.20 -23.64
C ASP A 379 2.23 -17.21 -22.59
N ILE A 380 1.34 -16.67 -21.74
CA ILE A 380 1.67 -15.61 -20.77
C ILE A 380 1.05 -15.95 -19.41
N ILE A 381 1.83 -15.86 -18.36
CA ILE A 381 1.37 -15.95 -16.97
C ILE A 381 1.61 -14.63 -16.25
N ILE A 382 0.53 -14.00 -15.80
CA ILE A 382 0.56 -12.78 -15.02
C ILE A 382 0.35 -13.11 -13.54
N CYS A 383 1.38 -12.88 -12.73
CA CYS A 383 1.31 -13.10 -11.29
C CYS A 383 0.75 -11.84 -10.60
N ALA A 384 -0.55 -11.84 -10.27
CA ALA A 384 -1.20 -10.85 -9.44
C ALA A 384 -1.28 -11.31 -7.97
N THR A 385 -0.19 -11.90 -7.49
CA THR A 385 -0.08 -12.65 -6.23
C THR A 385 0.28 -11.78 -5.03
N GLY A 386 0.32 -10.45 -5.23
CA GLY A 386 0.47 -9.47 -4.17
C GLY A 386 1.89 -9.32 -3.65
N PHE A 387 1.99 -8.85 -2.41
CA PHE A 387 3.26 -8.40 -1.83
C PHE A 387 3.46 -8.99 -0.44
N ASN A 388 4.72 -9.10 -0.03
CA ASN A 388 5.08 -9.19 1.36
C ASN A 388 4.86 -7.80 2.00
N ALA A 389 3.64 -7.56 2.46
CA ALA A 389 3.19 -6.22 2.83
C ALA A 389 3.76 -5.74 4.17
N ILE A 390 3.83 -4.42 4.33
CA ILE A 390 4.18 -3.64 5.52
C ILE A 390 5.62 -3.88 5.97
N THR A 391 5.93 -5.04 6.57
CA THR A 391 7.26 -5.37 7.07
C THR A 391 8.15 -6.02 6.01
N GLY A 392 7.61 -6.40 4.83
CA GLY A 392 8.36 -7.13 3.81
C GLY A 392 9.53 -6.37 3.22
N ALA A 393 9.35 -5.07 2.97
CA ALA A 393 10.42 -4.22 2.46
C ALA A 393 11.62 -4.13 3.44
N PHE A 394 11.35 -4.23 4.74
CA PHE A 394 12.41 -4.29 5.75
C PHE A 394 13.14 -5.64 5.75
N SER A 395 12.47 -6.73 5.35
CA SER A 395 13.12 -8.04 5.20
C SER A 395 14.06 -8.13 3.99
N ASP A 396 13.94 -7.21 3.03
CA ASP A 396 14.80 -7.15 1.84
C ASP A 396 16.15 -6.44 2.10
N VAL A 397 16.39 -5.94 3.31
CA VAL A 397 17.60 -5.24 3.74
C VAL A 397 18.19 -5.92 4.97
N GLU A 398 19.51 -6.07 5.02
CA GLU A 398 20.24 -6.56 6.19
C GLU A 398 20.43 -5.40 7.19
N TRP A 399 19.88 -5.52 8.38
CA TRP A 399 19.90 -4.49 9.40
C TRP A 399 20.86 -4.84 10.54
N HIS A 400 21.75 -3.92 10.85
CA HIS A 400 22.69 -3.99 11.95
C HIS A 400 22.52 -2.76 12.85
N GLY A 401 21.58 -2.84 13.79
CA GLY A 401 21.28 -1.78 14.73
C GLY A 401 22.29 -1.69 15.87
N LYS A 402 21.88 -1.07 16.98
CA LYS A 402 22.67 -1.00 18.20
C LYS A 402 22.95 -2.42 18.70
N ASP A 403 24.21 -2.63 19.14
CA ASP A 403 24.72 -3.94 19.55
C ASP A 403 24.62 -5.03 18.47
N ASP A 404 24.67 -4.62 17.19
CA ASP A 404 24.58 -5.46 16.00
C ASP A 404 23.25 -6.25 15.89
N ARG A 405 22.19 -5.79 16.57
CA ARG A 405 20.89 -6.44 16.57
C ARG A 405 20.19 -6.28 15.21
N PRO A 406 19.69 -7.38 14.61
CA PRO A 406 18.92 -7.28 13.38
C PRO A 406 17.54 -6.68 13.66
N LEU A 407 17.03 -5.84 12.72
CA LEU A 407 15.70 -5.26 12.86
C LEU A 407 14.61 -6.32 12.78
N ILE A 408 14.72 -7.22 11.80
CA ILE A 408 13.68 -8.19 11.47
C ILE A 408 14.31 -9.54 11.10
N SER A 409 13.97 -10.57 11.84
CA SER A 409 14.28 -11.98 11.54
C SER A 409 13.50 -12.90 12.47
N ASP A 410 13.63 -14.23 12.26
CA ASP A 410 13.09 -15.26 13.15
C ASP A 410 13.99 -15.53 14.37
N GLN A 411 15.15 -14.88 14.47
CA GLN A 411 16.08 -15.01 15.61
C GLN A 411 15.52 -14.30 16.85
N GLU A 412 15.79 -14.85 18.03
CA GLU A 412 15.34 -14.27 19.31
C GLU A 412 15.91 -12.87 19.59
N CYS A 413 17.11 -12.56 19.07
CA CYS A 413 17.75 -11.26 19.22
C CYS A 413 17.16 -10.17 18.31
N ALA A 414 16.30 -10.53 17.33
CA ALA A 414 15.71 -9.56 16.42
C ALA A 414 14.75 -8.61 17.16
N ILE A 415 14.76 -7.34 16.73
CA ILE A 415 13.91 -6.29 17.32
C ILE A 415 12.44 -6.57 16.96
N TRP A 416 12.17 -6.94 15.71
CA TRP A 416 10.85 -7.39 15.21
C TRP A 416 10.86 -8.90 14.99
N GLN A 417 10.90 -9.64 16.09
CA GLN A 417 10.89 -11.09 16.07
C GLN A 417 9.63 -11.63 15.39
N ASN A 418 9.77 -12.64 14.53
CA ASN A 418 8.66 -13.23 13.77
C ASN A 418 7.83 -12.18 13.00
N HIS A 419 8.48 -11.14 12.48
CA HIS A 419 7.84 -10.03 11.75
C HIS A 419 6.82 -9.21 12.56
N LYS A 420 6.81 -9.32 13.88
CA LYS A 420 5.94 -8.56 14.78
C LYS A 420 6.59 -7.21 15.08
N ALA A 421 6.14 -6.18 14.38
CA ALA A 421 6.70 -4.84 14.54
C ALA A 421 6.48 -4.30 15.97
N ARG A 422 7.48 -3.58 16.49
CA ARG A 422 7.45 -2.84 17.75
C ARG A 422 7.98 -1.45 17.47
N THR A 423 7.14 -0.44 17.64
CA THR A 423 7.48 0.94 17.26
C THR A 423 6.96 1.93 18.30
N PHE A 424 7.47 3.15 18.27
CA PHE A 424 6.85 4.28 18.94
C PHE A 424 6.29 5.23 17.89
N LEU A 425 4.99 5.51 17.95
CA LEU A 425 4.19 6.28 16.98
C LEU A 425 4.29 5.76 15.52
N GLY A 426 4.82 4.55 15.30
CA GLY A 426 5.16 4.06 13.98
C GLY A 426 6.33 4.79 13.31
N ILE A 427 6.91 5.79 13.97
CA ILE A 427 7.97 6.66 13.45
C ILE A 427 9.37 6.13 13.81
N THR A 428 9.54 5.61 15.03
CA THR A 428 10.83 5.11 15.54
C THR A 428 10.69 3.70 16.09
N THR A 429 11.82 2.99 16.26
CA THR A 429 11.85 1.64 16.83
C THR A 429 13.09 1.42 17.68
N GLU A 430 13.05 0.43 18.58
CA GLU A 430 14.13 0.03 19.47
C GLU A 430 15.43 -0.26 18.71
N ALA A 431 16.57 0.05 19.32
CA ALA A 431 17.92 -0.25 18.83
C ALA A 431 18.24 0.23 17.40
N MET A 432 17.41 1.13 16.86
CA MET A 432 17.63 1.82 15.58
C MET A 432 17.69 3.34 15.78
N PRO A 433 18.73 3.85 16.48
CA PRO A 433 18.83 5.28 16.76
C PRO A 433 18.86 6.11 15.48
N ASN A 434 18.30 7.31 15.51
CA ASN A 434 18.29 8.25 14.38
C ASN A 434 17.60 7.72 13.10
N MET A 435 16.89 6.60 13.18
CA MET A 435 16.09 6.04 12.08
C MET A 435 14.63 6.46 12.25
N PHE A 436 14.06 7.03 11.21
CA PHE A 436 12.66 7.41 11.15
C PHE A 436 11.95 6.70 10.00
N MET A 437 10.68 6.37 10.18
CA MET A 437 9.88 5.65 9.18
C MET A 437 8.72 6.53 8.71
N VAL A 438 8.56 6.65 7.40
CA VAL A 438 7.38 7.25 6.76
C VAL A 438 6.53 6.12 6.18
N LEU A 439 5.28 5.99 6.60
CA LEU A 439 4.42 4.84 6.41
C LEU A 439 5.01 3.55 6.98
N GLY A 440 5.67 3.65 8.13
CA GLY A 440 6.15 2.48 8.88
C GLY A 440 5.02 1.67 9.50
N PRO A 441 5.33 0.48 10.02
CA PRO A 441 4.38 -0.29 10.81
C PRO A 441 3.80 0.55 11.96
N HIS A 442 2.53 0.26 12.33
CA HIS A 442 1.78 0.98 13.36
C HIS A 442 1.45 2.45 13.03
N GLN A 443 1.56 2.87 11.76
CA GLN A 443 0.97 4.11 11.25
C GLN A 443 -0.39 3.85 10.59
N PRO A 444 -1.28 4.87 10.49
CA PRO A 444 -2.51 4.75 9.71
C PRO A 444 -2.22 4.73 8.21
N PHE A 445 -2.81 3.75 7.49
CA PHE A 445 -2.70 3.60 6.03
C PHE A 445 -4.03 3.94 5.34
N GLY A 446 -4.60 5.08 5.65
CA GLY A 446 -5.79 5.59 4.99
C GLY A 446 -5.48 6.20 3.62
N ASN A 447 -5.84 7.45 3.38
CA ASN A 447 -5.41 8.20 2.21
C ASN A 447 -3.88 8.41 2.29
N ILE A 448 -3.16 7.76 1.37
CA ILE A 448 -1.69 7.64 1.43
C ILE A 448 -0.97 8.99 1.41
N PRO A 449 -1.25 9.95 0.49
CA PRO A 449 -0.61 11.26 0.55
C PRO A 449 -0.86 12.01 1.86
N ARG A 450 -2.07 11.93 2.41
CA ARG A 450 -2.41 12.57 3.72
C ARG A 450 -1.62 11.96 4.88
N SER A 451 -1.47 10.63 4.88
CA SER A 451 -0.68 9.91 5.88
C SER A 451 0.82 10.19 5.75
N ILE A 452 1.33 10.29 4.52
CA ILE A 452 2.73 10.65 4.24
C ILE A 452 3.04 12.04 4.77
N GLU A 453 2.24 13.06 4.40
CA GLU A 453 2.48 14.43 4.84
C GLU A 453 2.53 14.55 6.35
N HIS A 454 1.58 13.92 7.04
CA HIS A 454 1.59 13.94 8.50
C HIS A 454 2.84 13.26 9.10
N ALA A 455 3.23 12.09 8.59
CA ALA A 455 4.41 11.38 9.08
C ALA A 455 5.71 12.19 8.82
N VAL A 456 5.81 12.81 7.63
CA VAL A 456 6.93 13.69 7.29
C VAL A 456 6.95 14.91 8.20
N ASP A 457 5.82 15.56 8.46
CA ASP A 457 5.75 16.70 9.38
C ASP A 457 6.23 16.34 10.78
N VAL A 458 5.81 15.18 11.32
CA VAL A 458 6.27 14.70 12.64
C VAL A 458 7.79 14.51 12.66
N VAL A 459 8.35 13.91 11.59
CA VAL A 459 9.81 13.72 11.48
C VAL A 459 10.53 15.06 11.37
N MET A 460 10.02 16.00 10.55
CA MET A 460 10.63 17.34 10.39
C MET A 460 10.60 18.14 11.69
N GLU A 461 9.51 18.06 12.45
CA GLU A 461 9.40 18.73 13.76
C GLU A 461 10.39 18.14 14.79
N LEU A 462 10.60 16.83 14.78
CA LEU A 462 11.58 16.16 15.63
C LEU A 462 13.02 16.54 15.23
N LEU A 463 13.34 16.54 13.92
CA LEU A 463 14.63 16.98 13.43
C LEU A 463 14.91 18.47 13.74
N GLN A 464 13.88 19.33 13.66
CA GLN A 464 14.00 20.74 14.05
C GLN A 464 14.30 20.88 15.54
N PHE A 465 13.62 20.11 16.39
CA PHE A 465 13.89 20.07 17.83
C PHE A 465 15.33 19.64 18.12
N CYS A 466 15.82 18.62 17.44
CA CYS A 466 17.21 18.19 17.58
C CYS A 466 18.19 19.28 17.16
N LYS A 467 17.97 19.92 16.01
CA LYS A 467 18.80 21.01 15.49
C LYS A 467 18.86 22.18 16.47
N ASP A 468 17.72 22.63 16.97
CA ASP A 468 17.62 23.80 17.85
C ASP A 468 18.31 23.60 19.20
N ASN A 469 18.43 22.35 19.65
CA ASN A 469 19.05 21.98 20.92
C ASN A 469 20.45 21.37 20.76
N GLY A 470 20.96 21.22 19.54
CA GLY A 470 22.26 20.61 19.28
C GLY A 470 22.31 19.09 19.54
N TYR A 471 21.17 18.42 19.52
CA TYR A 471 21.06 16.99 19.73
C TYR A 471 21.42 16.19 18.47
N THR A 472 22.10 15.08 18.67
CA THR A 472 22.60 14.21 17.58
C THR A 472 22.14 12.77 17.69
N TYR A 473 21.35 12.45 18.71
CA TYR A 473 20.89 11.09 19.02
C TYR A 473 19.40 11.09 19.38
N VAL A 474 18.64 10.20 18.78
CA VAL A 474 17.21 9.97 19.04
C VAL A 474 16.93 8.48 19.05
N GLU A 475 16.43 7.95 20.15
CA GLU A 475 15.98 6.55 20.27
C GLU A 475 14.74 6.48 21.16
N PRO A 476 13.70 5.69 20.83
CA PRO A 476 12.55 5.56 21.71
C PRO A 476 12.88 4.77 22.99
N THR A 477 12.19 5.09 24.09
CA THR A 477 12.26 4.28 25.30
C THR A 477 11.45 2.99 25.14
N ILE A 478 11.82 1.94 25.86
CA ILE A 478 11.11 0.66 25.82
C ILE A 478 9.66 0.82 26.30
N GLU A 479 9.43 1.63 27.35
CA GLU A 479 8.10 1.92 27.87
C GLU A 479 7.21 2.57 26.81
N ALA A 480 7.75 3.54 26.06
CA ALA A 480 6.99 4.23 25.01
C ALA A 480 6.61 3.27 23.86
N ILE A 481 7.53 2.37 23.49
CA ILE A 481 7.27 1.33 22.49
C ILE A 481 6.17 0.37 22.98
N ASP A 482 6.26 -0.09 24.21
CA ASP A 482 5.31 -1.05 24.77
C ASP A 482 3.91 -0.42 24.90
N ASP A 483 3.83 0.80 25.40
CA ASP A 483 2.57 1.54 25.54
C ASP A 483 1.94 1.83 24.17
N TRP A 484 2.73 2.21 23.18
CA TRP A 484 2.25 2.42 21.82
C TRP A 484 1.79 1.12 21.17
N THR A 485 2.55 0.04 21.32
CA THR A 485 2.19 -1.28 20.78
C THR A 485 0.89 -1.79 21.41
N LYS A 486 0.73 -1.69 22.73
CA LYS A 486 -0.53 -2.02 23.42
C LYS A 486 -1.70 -1.20 22.90
N HIS A 487 -1.50 0.12 22.72
CA HIS A 487 -2.53 1.00 22.16
C HIS A 487 -2.95 0.58 20.74
N VAL A 488 -1.99 0.26 19.87
CA VAL A 488 -2.27 -0.19 18.49
C VAL A 488 -3.05 -1.50 18.48
N VAL A 489 -2.70 -2.44 19.35
CA VAL A 489 -3.44 -3.71 19.52
C VAL A 489 -4.88 -3.43 20.01
N ALA A 490 -5.03 -2.62 21.06
CA ALA A 490 -6.34 -2.25 21.60
C ALA A 490 -7.26 -1.57 20.55
N CYS A 491 -6.70 -0.73 19.67
CA CYS A 491 -7.46 -0.12 18.58
C CYS A 491 -8.02 -1.14 17.58
N SER A 492 -7.46 -2.34 17.51
CA SER A 492 -7.90 -3.40 16.60
C SER A 492 -8.96 -4.33 17.23
N GLU A 493 -9.16 -4.27 18.54
CA GLU A 493 -10.08 -5.16 19.25
C GLU A 493 -11.53 -4.97 18.77
N GLY A 494 -12.26 -6.08 18.67
CA GLY A 494 -13.65 -6.08 18.22
C GLY A 494 -13.87 -5.89 16.73
N ALA A 495 -12.82 -5.63 15.95
CA ALA A 495 -12.93 -5.54 14.50
C ALA A 495 -13.00 -6.95 13.88
N LEU A 496 -14.06 -7.26 13.14
CA LEU A 496 -14.24 -8.54 12.43
C LEU A 496 -13.11 -8.85 11.44
N GLY A 497 -12.46 -7.83 10.90
CA GLY A 497 -11.31 -7.98 9.99
C GLY A 497 -10.11 -8.69 10.61
N ASN A 498 -9.97 -8.69 11.95
CA ASN A 498 -8.90 -9.40 12.64
C ASN A 498 -9.07 -10.93 12.60
N GLU A 499 -10.28 -11.40 12.31
CA GLU A 499 -10.58 -12.82 12.18
C GLU A 499 -10.27 -13.37 10.77
N VAL A 500 -9.81 -12.51 9.85
CA VAL A 500 -9.65 -12.84 8.44
C VAL A 500 -8.17 -12.79 8.04
N ASP A 501 -7.70 -13.84 7.39
CA ASP A 501 -6.34 -13.91 6.85
C ASP A 501 -6.20 -12.97 5.66
N SER A 502 -5.35 -11.97 5.79
CA SER A 502 -5.06 -11.00 4.74
C SER A 502 -3.71 -10.32 4.99
N TRP A 503 -3.22 -9.59 3.99
CA TRP A 503 -2.04 -8.76 4.19
C TRP A 503 -2.25 -7.66 5.26
N LEU A 504 -3.50 -7.25 5.51
CA LEU A 504 -3.84 -6.30 6.56
C LEU A 504 -3.63 -6.88 7.97
N THR A 505 -3.73 -8.19 8.10
CA THR A 505 -3.48 -8.95 9.33
C THR A 505 -2.12 -9.66 9.32
N GLY A 506 -1.23 -9.30 8.38
CA GLY A 506 0.12 -9.84 8.29
C GLY A 506 0.23 -11.24 7.70
N VAL A 507 -0.88 -11.88 7.31
CA VAL A 507 -0.86 -13.23 6.75
C VAL A 507 -0.59 -13.21 5.26
N ASN A 508 0.44 -13.94 4.82
CA ASN A 508 0.72 -14.17 3.41
C ASN A 508 1.28 -15.58 3.21
N THR A 509 0.47 -16.47 2.64
CA THR A 509 0.84 -17.88 2.41
C THR A 509 1.94 -18.08 1.37
N ASN A 510 2.28 -17.06 0.57
CA ASN A 510 3.40 -17.10 -0.37
C ASN A 510 4.73 -16.72 0.30
N VAL A 511 4.70 -16.28 1.57
CA VAL A 511 5.87 -15.88 2.36
C VAL A 511 6.03 -16.82 3.53
N ASP A 512 7.23 -17.37 3.69
CA ASP A 512 7.54 -18.22 4.85
C ASP A 512 7.57 -17.36 6.13
N GLY A 513 7.14 -17.92 7.26
CA GLY A 513 7.05 -17.21 8.53
C GLY A 513 5.80 -16.31 8.71
N LYS A 514 5.05 -15.98 7.64
CA LYS A 514 3.84 -15.12 7.73
C LYS A 514 2.53 -15.92 7.74
N LYS A 515 2.41 -16.85 8.68
CA LYS A 515 1.21 -17.70 8.85
C LYS A 515 0.32 -17.26 10.01
N GLU A 516 0.83 -16.43 10.92
CA GLU A 516 0.09 -15.92 12.08
C GLU A 516 -0.43 -14.51 11.83
N ARG A 517 -1.60 -14.22 12.36
CA ARG A 517 -2.17 -12.86 12.32
C ARG A 517 -1.43 -11.95 13.29
N THR A 518 -1.10 -10.75 12.82
CA THR A 518 -0.43 -9.70 13.58
C THR A 518 -1.12 -8.36 13.36
N VAL A 519 -0.97 -7.44 14.32
CA VAL A 519 -1.43 -6.06 14.14
C VAL A 519 -0.26 -5.23 13.63
N ALA A 520 -0.10 -5.18 12.31
CA ALA A 520 1.03 -4.50 11.68
C ALA A 520 0.74 -3.03 11.29
N ARG A 521 -0.51 -2.57 11.42
CA ARG A 521 -0.91 -1.19 11.10
C ARG A 521 -1.76 -0.60 12.22
N TYR A 522 -1.79 0.72 12.31
CA TYR A 522 -2.74 1.41 13.17
C TYR A 522 -4.15 1.35 12.56
N THR A 523 -5.09 0.77 13.29
CA THR A 523 -6.49 0.62 12.87
C THR A 523 -7.45 1.57 13.58
N GLY A 524 -6.93 2.39 14.49
CA GLY A 524 -7.67 3.41 15.20
C GLY A 524 -7.97 4.65 14.33
N ASN A 525 -8.60 5.63 14.94
CA ASN A 525 -8.94 6.90 14.30
C ASN A 525 -7.67 7.72 13.99
N ALA A 526 -7.48 8.12 12.72
CA ALA A 526 -6.33 8.93 12.30
C ALA A 526 -6.30 10.33 12.96
N VAL A 527 -7.44 10.87 13.38
CA VAL A 527 -7.50 12.12 14.16
C VAL A 527 -6.86 11.93 15.53
N GLU A 528 -7.17 10.81 16.19
CA GLU A 528 -6.58 10.44 17.48
C GLU A 528 -5.07 10.18 17.36
N TYR A 529 -4.64 9.51 16.30
CA TYR A 529 -3.22 9.32 16.01
C TYR A 529 -2.48 10.66 15.92
N ARG A 530 -3.00 11.62 15.15
CA ARG A 530 -2.44 12.97 15.02
C ARG A 530 -2.43 13.73 16.33
N ARG A 531 -3.48 13.60 17.14
CA ARG A 531 -3.55 14.18 18.48
C ARG A 531 -2.41 13.67 19.37
N ARG A 532 -2.18 12.37 19.39
CA ARG A 532 -1.09 11.75 20.17
C ARG A 532 0.30 12.19 19.71
N CYS A 533 0.54 12.27 18.40
CA CYS A 533 1.79 12.81 17.87
C CYS A 533 2.01 14.26 18.33
N LYS A 534 0.97 15.10 18.26
CA LYS A 534 1.00 16.50 18.73
C LYS A 534 1.28 16.60 20.24
N GLU A 535 0.64 15.78 21.05
CA GLU A 535 0.85 15.74 22.50
C GLU A 535 2.27 15.32 22.87
N THR A 536 2.81 14.29 22.21
CA THR A 536 4.20 13.85 22.38
C THR A 536 5.17 15.01 22.09
N ARG A 537 4.97 15.72 20.99
CA ARG A 537 5.76 16.90 20.65
C ARG A 537 5.68 18.00 21.71
N LEU A 538 4.46 18.38 22.10
CA LEU A 538 4.24 19.44 23.10
C LEU A 538 4.81 19.10 24.49
N ALA A 539 4.93 17.79 24.79
CA ALA A 539 5.58 17.30 26.01
C ALA A 539 7.12 17.16 25.87
N GLY A 540 7.74 17.87 24.90
CA GLY A 540 9.18 17.81 24.66
C GLY A 540 9.67 16.45 24.17
N TRP A 541 8.85 15.78 23.33
CA TRP A 541 9.12 14.44 22.78
C TRP A 541 9.25 13.35 23.85
N LYS A 542 8.39 13.42 24.87
CA LYS A 542 8.33 12.40 25.92
C LYS A 542 8.19 11.01 25.30
N GLY A 543 9.02 10.06 25.77
CA GLY A 543 9.11 8.70 25.22
C GLY A 543 10.28 8.52 24.27
N LEU A 544 11.06 9.58 23.98
CA LEU A 544 12.31 9.52 23.26
C LEU A 544 13.49 9.88 24.17
N ASN A 545 14.58 9.13 24.07
CA ASN A 545 15.90 9.50 24.56
C ASN A 545 16.56 10.37 23.50
N ILE A 546 16.76 11.65 23.80
CA ILE A 546 17.33 12.63 22.86
C ILE A 546 18.55 13.27 23.52
N SER A 547 19.72 13.27 22.84
CA SER A 547 20.98 13.85 23.37
C SER A 547 21.92 14.36 22.27
#